data_d837022ed46a0087e084b2de03ea8c3b
#
_entry.id   d837022ed46a0087e084b2de03ea8c3b
#
_cell.length_a   1.000
_cell.length_b   1.000
_cell.length_c   1.000
_cell.angle_alpha   90.00
_cell.angle_beta   90.00
_cell.angle_gamma   90.00
#
_symmetry.space_group_name_H-M   'P 1'
#
loop_
_entity.id
_entity.type
_entity.pdbx_description
1 polymer ?
#
loop_
_entity_poly.entity_id
_entity_poly.type
_entity_poly.pdbx_seq_one_letter_code
_entity_poly.pdbx_strand_id
1 'polypeptide(L)'
;MNKVDTITLHVGHVVKVEVTPTIERVIQIAKQARASGETKVAAVRQIYPTIADLPREAIWYAIIHGVNLSSRGAVTYYYMMRRAFHRE
;
A
#
# COMPACT_ATOMS: atom_id res chain seq x y z
N MET A 1 -21.36 -6.88 -7.87
CA MET A 1 -20.58 -6.24 -8.94
C MET A 1 -19.41 -5.50 -8.35
N ASN A 2 -18.22 -5.79 -8.85
CA ASN A 2 -17.02 -5.12 -8.37
C ASN A 2 -16.91 -3.73 -8.95
N LYS A 3 -16.71 -2.78 -8.08
CA LYS A 3 -16.53 -1.41 -8.49
C LYS A 3 -15.06 -1.06 -8.40
N VAL A 4 -14.49 -0.62 -9.49
CA VAL A 4 -13.07 -0.23 -9.53
C VAL A 4 -13.01 1.26 -9.79
N ASP A 5 -12.42 1.98 -8.87
CA ASP A 5 -12.21 3.41 -9.00
C ASP A 5 -10.80 3.67 -9.49
N THR A 6 -10.67 4.57 -10.45
CA THR A 6 -9.36 4.98 -10.93
C THR A 6 -9.07 6.37 -10.37
N ILE A 7 -7.94 6.50 -9.71
CA ILE A 7 -7.52 7.78 -9.14
C ILE A 7 -6.15 8.15 -9.67
N THR A 8 -5.78 9.40 -9.48
CA THR A 8 -4.48 9.92 -9.86
C THR A 8 -3.60 10.00 -8.62
N LEU A 9 -2.40 9.43 -8.72
CA LEU A 9 -1.43 9.42 -7.62
C LEU A 9 -0.19 10.18 -8.07
N HIS A 10 0.34 11.03 -7.18
CA HIS A 10 1.54 11.81 -7.46
C HIS A 10 2.72 11.20 -6.69
N VAL A 11 3.56 10.46 -7.39
CA VAL A 11 4.75 9.83 -6.81
C VAL A 11 5.92 10.14 -7.72
N GLY A 12 6.49 11.34 -7.56
CA GLY A 12 7.53 11.83 -8.45
C GLY A 12 6.99 12.24 -9.81
N HIS A 13 5.98 11.54 -10.30
CA HIS A 13 5.26 11.84 -11.53
C HIS A 13 3.81 11.39 -11.32
N VAL A 14 2.96 11.72 -12.26
CA VAL A 14 1.54 11.40 -12.15
C VAL A 14 1.28 10.00 -12.70
N VAL A 15 0.67 9.15 -11.88
CA VAL A 15 0.29 7.80 -12.30
C VAL A 15 -1.18 7.56 -11.95
N LYS A 16 -1.81 6.68 -12.69
CA LYS A 16 -3.19 6.29 -12.43
C LYS A 16 -3.20 4.98 -11.66
N VAL A 17 -4.07 4.90 -10.66
CA VAL A 17 -4.18 3.73 -9.81
C VAL A 17 -5.61 3.23 -9.84
N GLU A 18 -5.78 1.93 -10.07
CA GLU A 18 -7.09 1.29 -9.97
C GLU A 18 -7.28 0.84 -8.53
N VAL A 19 -8.29 1.40 -7.88
CA VAL A 19 -8.58 1.08 -6.47
C VAL A 19 -9.64 -0.01 -6.44
N THR A 20 -9.19 -1.23 -6.16
CA THR A 20 -10.07 -2.40 -6.13
C THR A 20 -10.57 -2.64 -4.70
N PRO A 21 -11.59 -3.50 -4.51
CA PRO A 21 -12.02 -3.86 -3.17
C PRO A 21 -10.89 -4.47 -2.32
N THR A 22 -9.97 -5.20 -2.95
CA THR A 22 -8.83 -5.77 -2.23
C THR A 22 -7.96 -4.67 -1.65
N ILE A 23 -7.68 -3.62 -2.45
CA ILE A 23 -6.88 -2.49 -1.98
C ILE A 23 -7.58 -1.78 -0.83
N GLU A 24 -8.89 -1.57 -0.95
CA GLU A 24 -9.63 -0.92 0.12
C GLU A 24 -9.59 -1.74 1.41
N ARG A 25 -9.66 -3.06 1.27
CA ARG A 25 -9.62 -3.94 2.44
C ARG A 25 -8.27 -3.87 3.14
N VAL A 26 -7.17 -3.94 2.39
CA VAL A 26 -5.85 -3.89 3.03
C VAL A 26 -5.59 -2.54 3.66
N ILE A 27 -6.14 -1.47 3.08
CA ILE A 27 -6.03 -0.15 3.70
C ILE A 27 -6.69 -0.16 5.08
N GLN A 28 -7.89 -0.75 5.18
CA GLN A 28 -8.57 -0.83 6.46
C GLN A 28 -7.81 -1.70 7.46
N ILE A 29 -7.24 -2.79 7.00
CA ILE A 29 -6.42 -3.66 7.86
C ILE A 29 -5.23 -2.88 8.41
N ALA A 30 -4.55 -2.11 7.56
CA ALA A 30 -3.40 -1.32 7.99
C ALA A 30 -3.82 -0.24 8.97
N LYS A 31 -4.95 0.43 8.71
CA LYS A 31 -5.44 1.45 9.63
C LYS A 31 -5.76 0.86 11.00
N GLN A 32 -6.36 -0.32 11.02
CA GLN A 32 -6.67 -0.99 12.28
C GLN A 32 -5.41 -1.40 13.02
N ALA A 33 -4.41 -1.88 12.30
CA ALA A 33 -3.14 -2.24 12.92
C ALA A 33 -2.51 -1.01 13.58
N ARG A 34 -2.54 0.14 12.88
CA ARG A 34 -2.02 1.37 13.46
C ARG A 34 -2.82 1.80 14.70
N ALA A 35 -4.14 1.69 14.62
CA ALA A 35 -4.99 2.05 15.75
C ALA A 35 -4.73 1.15 16.96
N SER A 36 -4.27 -0.08 16.71
CA SER A 36 -3.93 -1.01 17.78
C SER A 36 -2.54 -0.78 18.35
N GLY A 37 -1.81 0.21 17.84
CA GLY A 37 -0.49 0.55 18.35
C GLY A 37 0.68 -0.04 17.60
N GLU A 38 0.44 -0.73 16.49
CA GLU A 38 1.54 -1.28 15.71
C GLU A 38 2.27 -0.19 14.94
N THR A 39 3.55 -0.42 14.69
CA THR A 39 4.35 0.53 13.93
C THR A 39 3.91 0.56 12.47
N LYS A 40 4.30 1.62 11.76
CA LYS A 40 4.00 1.71 10.33
C LYS A 40 4.61 0.55 9.57
N VAL A 41 5.86 0.16 9.90
CA VAL A 41 6.51 -0.98 9.25
C VAL A 41 5.73 -2.25 9.50
N ALA A 42 5.30 -2.49 10.74
CA ALA A 42 4.54 -3.69 11.07
C ALA A 42 3.22 -3.74 10.31
N ALA A 43 2.53 -2.60 10.22
CA ALA A 43 1.26 -2.53 9.50
C ALA A 43 1.45 -2.81 8.01
N VAL A 44 2.48 -2.23 7.39
CA VAL A 44 2.75 -2.46 5.98
C VAL A 44 3.15 -3.92 5.74
N ARG A 45 3.97 -4.48 6.63
CA ARG A 45 4.37 -5.88 6.51
C ARG A 45 3.15 -6.81 6.55
N GLN A 46 2.14 -6.42 7.31
CA GLN A 46 0.93 -7.23 7.46
C GLN A 46 0.11 -7.28 6.16
N ILE A 47 0.08 -6.18 5.40
CA ILE A 47 -0.75 -6.11 4.20
C ILE A 47 0.00 -6.45 2.91
N TYR A 48 1.33 -6.33 2.89
CA TYR A 48 2.10 -6.45 1.66
C TYR A 48 1.89 -7.80 0.96
N PRO A 49 1.92 -8.95 1.66
CA PRO A 49 1.78 -10.24 0.94
C PRO A 49 0.48 -10.35 0.14
N THR A 50 -0.58 -9.72 0.60
CA THR A 50 -1.87 -9.76 -0.09
C THR A 50 -1.84 -9.01 -1.41
N ILE A 51 -1.04 -7.94 -1.50
CA ILE A 51 -1.05 -7.04 -2.65
C ILE A 51 0.27 -7.07 -3.43
N ALA A 52 1.18 -7.98 -3.09
CA ALA A 52 2.52 -7.99 -3.68
C ALA A 52 2.51 -8.18 -5.19
N ASP A 53 1.47 -8.85 -5.73
CA ASP A 53 1.37 -9.11 -7.16
C ASP A 53 0.72 -7.97 -7.94
N LEU A 54 0.25 -6.95 -7.26
CA LEU A 54 -0.40 -5.82 -7.93
C LEU A 54 0.65 -4.87 -8.49
N PRO A 55 0.26 -4.00 -9.41
CA PRO A 55 1.19 -2.98 -9.90
C PRO A 55 1.70 -2.14 -8.74
N ARG A 56 2.95 -1.70 -8.85
CA ARG A 56 3.58 -0.95 -7.77
C ARG A 56 2.81 0.30 -7.39
N GLU A 57 2.15 0.93 -8.36
CA GLU A 57 1.36 2.13 -8.09
C GLU A 57 0.21 1.83 -7.13
N ALA A 58 -0.41 0.67 -7.27
CA ALA A 58 -1.48 0.25 -6.38
C ALA A 58 -0.94 -0.03 -4.97
N ILE A 59 0.25 -0.61 -4.88
CA ILE A 59 0.88 -0.89 -3.60
C ILE A 59 1.24 0.43 -2.90
N TRP A 60 1.80 1.39 -3.65
CA TRP A 60 2.09 2.71 -3.08
C TRP A 60 0.83 3.36 -2.52
N TYR A 61 -0.27 3.31 -3.28
CA TYR A 61 -1.53 3.88 -2.85
C TYR A 61 -2.00 3.25 -1.54
N ALA A 62 -1.92 1.93 -1.44
CA ALA A 62 -2.35 1.22 -0.24
C ALA A 62 -1.49 1.62 0.96
N ILE A 63 -0.18 1.78 0.77
CA ILE A 63 0.71 2.17 1.86
C ILE A 63 0.43 3.60 2.30
N ILE A 64 0.28 4.51 1.34
CA ILE A 64 0.02 5.92 1.66
C ILE A 64 -1.22 6.05 2.53
N HIS A 65 -2.30 5.40 2.11
CA HIS A 65 -3.57 5.58 2.81
C HIS A 65 -3.73 4.65 4.01
N GLY A 66 -3.01 3.51 4.01
CA GLY A 66 -3.11 2.57 5.12
C GLY A 66 -2.38 3.04 6.35
N VAL A 67 -1.18 3.60 6.19
CA VAL A 67 -0.36 4.02 7.33
C VAL A 67 -0.05 5.52 7.32
N ASN A 68 -0.70 6.26 6.44
CA ASN A 68 -0.60 7.73 6.40
C ASN A 68 0.83 8.19 6.16
N LEU A 69 1.41 7.72 5.05
CA LEU A 69 2.75 8.12 4.65
C LEU A 69 2.68 9.10 3.48
N SER A 70 3.77 9.84 3.29
CA SER A 70 3.94 10.64 2.09
C SER A 70 4.24 9.71 0.91
N SER A 71 4.16 10.28 -0.31
CA SER A 71 4.49 9.51 -1.50
C SER A 71 5.92 8.96 -1.45
N ARG A 72 6.87 9.79 -0.99
CA ARG A 72 8.26 9.37 -0.88
C ARG A 72 8.42 8.25 0.14
N GLY A 73 7.75 8.38 1.28
CA GLY A 73 7.79 7.36 2.31
C GLY A 73 7.21 6.04 1.82
N ALA A 74 6.13 6.11 1.05
CA ALA A 74 5.51 4.91 0.51
C ALA A 74 6.44 4.17 -0.44
N VAL A 75 7.16 4.90 -1.29
CA VAL A 75 8.12 4.28 -2.21
C VAL A 75 9.23 3.60 -1.42
N THR A 76 9.72 4.24 -0.37
CA THR A 76 10.76 3.67 0.48
C THR A 76 10.28 2.37 1.13
N TYR A 77 9.06 2.40 1.69
CA TYR A 77 8.50 1.21 2.32
C TYR A 77 8.24 0.09 1.32
N TYR A 78 7.83 0.47 0.10
CA TYR A 78 7.62 -0.52 -0.96
C TYR A 78 8.91 -1.28 -1.25
N TYR A 79 10.02 -0.57 -1.43
CA TYR A 79 11.29 -1.24 -1.71
C TYR A 79 11.77 -2.05 -0.52
N MET A 80 11.51 -1.57 0.68
CA MET A 80 11.84 -2.30 1.89
C MET A 80 11.12 -3.64 1.94
N MET A 81 9.81 -3.62 1.67
CA MET A 81 9.00 -4.84 1.68
C MET A 81 9.39 -5.77 0.55
N ARG A 82 9.64 -5.20 -0.62
CA ARG A 82 10.04 -5.99 -1.77
C ARG A 82 11.34 -6.75 -1.48
N ARG A 83 12.29 -6.08 -0.86
CA ARG A 83 13.55 -6.73 -0.48
C ARG A 83 13.32 -7.83 0.55
N ALA A 84 12.45 -7.58 1.53
CA ALA A 84 12.20 -8.53 2.61
C ALA A 84 11.45 -9.77 2.13
N PHE A 85 10.48 -9.60 1.22
CA PHE A 85 9.59 -10.69 0.83
C PHE A 85 9.98 -11.38 -0.47
N HIS A 86 10.86 -10.76 -1.28
CA HIS A 86 11.27 -11.33 -2.56
C HIS A 86 12.75 -11.68 -2.59
N ARG A 87 13.32 -11.88 -1.42
CA ARG A 87 14.72 -12.25 -1.34
C ARG A 87 14.94 -13.63 -1.91
N GLU A 88 15.93 -13.75 -2.73
CA GLU A 88 16.34 -15.03 -3.28
C GLU A 88 17.24 -15.77 -2.31
#